data_32aa826ed950e858b9ab8bfae87dcd95
#
_entry.id   32aa826ed950e858b9ab8bfae87dcd95
#
_cell.length_a   1.000
_cell.length_b   1.000
_cell.length_c   1.000
_cell.angle_alpha   90.00
_cell.angle_beta   90.00
_cell.angle_gamma   90.00
#
_symmetry.space_group_name_H-M   'P 1'
#
loop_
_entity.id
_entity.type
_entity.pdbx_description
1 polymer ?
#
loop_
_entity_poly.entity_id
_entity_poly.type
_entity_poly.pdbx_seq_one_letter_code
_entity_poly.pdbx_strand_id
1 'polypeptide(L)'
;MSTSGRTDDGPATPASDVAAGLREADFVQVLARADGDCLAAAGLLARALAERGVPYQIRVGRFGESVADADSDDTTVGIGLDAAAGAHLPGEATPASVTAFDAASELSGSSDPVLALAGVAAAGHPVGGGESAHVLEQARDAGLDRRPGVGVPTADLADGLAHSTLAHAEYSGEADAVQATLAELGLPAELDVSAHRTIASEFALAVAGADAATDRAAEAVERALRPHAIADDSPDGESDASAGADAPFATVEGYADVLNAVARERPGTGVALALGHDARTDALDAWRDHGAAAHRVLREATTGRYDGLFVIRTDEAPVETVARLLRDFRSPEPVALVVTETEAAATAVEDASVGAAMDEAAQAVGGSGGGTSDRGYAQFDHERDAKEFLTAFREARA
;
A
#
# COMPACT_ATOMS: atom_id res chain seq x y z
N MET A 1 -21.07 -15.33 -24.36
CA MET A 1 -21.62 -15.65 -23.03
C MET A 1 -20.69 -14.98 -22.06
N SER A 2 -21.09 -13.81 -21.56
CA SER A 2 -20.29 -13.04 -20.60
C SER A 2 -20.37 -13.71 -19.25
N THR A 3 -19.26 -14.19 -18.75
CA THR A 3 -19.12 -14.58 -17.34
C THR A 3 -18.94 -13.32 -16.54
N SER A 4 -19.97 -12.98 -15.80
CA SER A 4 -20.01 -11.94 -14.76
C SER A 4 -18.84 -12.16 -13.80
N GLY A 5 -17.90 -11.22 -13.76
CA GLY A 5 -16.83 -11.19 -12.75
C GLY A 5 -17.43 -10.98 -11.37
N ARG A 6 -17.81 -12.07 -10.72
CA ARG A 6 -18.07 -12.08 -9.29
C ARG A 6 -16.72 -12.05 -8.60
N THR A 7 -16.44 -11.03 -7.83
CA THR A 7 -15.55 -11.13 -6.68
C THR A 7 -16.25 -12.03 -5.66
N ASP A 8 -16.22 -13.33 -5.90
CA ASP A 8 -16.59 -14.34 -4.92
C ASP A 8 -15.28 -14.62 -4.18
N ASP A 9 -15.14 -14.05 -2.98
CA ASP A 9 -14.02 -14.33 -2.08
C ASP A 9 -14.00 -15.83 -1.81
N GLY A 10 -13.18 -16.53 -2.57
CA GLY A 10 -12.85 -17.91 -2.26
C GLY A 10 -12.31 -17.97 -0.82
N PRO A 11 -12.57 -19.03 -0.05
CA PRO A 11 -12.07 -19.14 1.31
C PRO A 11 -10.54 -19.00 1.31
N ALA A 12 -10.01 -18.16 2.23
CA ALA A 12 -8.57 -17.99 2.41
C ALA A 12 -7.91 -19.36 2.66
N THR A 13 -6.80 -19.61 1.96
CA THR A 13 -6.02 -20.83 2.15
C THR A 13 -5.15 -20.69 3.41
N PRO A 14 -5.21 -21.61 4.38
CA PRO A 14 -4.36 -21.57 5.56
C PRO A 14 -2.85 -21.59 5.19
N ALA A 15 -2.01 -20.91 5.97
CA ALA A 15 -0.57 -20.83 5.73
C ALA A 15 0.10 -22.21 5.60
N SER A 16 -0.32 -23.19 6.44
CA SER A 16 0.16 -24.57 6.38
C SER A 16 -0.16 -25.27 5.07
N ASP A 17 -1.34 -25.02 4.51
CA ASP A 17 -1.77 -25.64 3.26
C ASP A 17 -1.05 -25.00 2.06
N VAL A 18 -0.82 -23.66 2.12
CA VAL A 18 0.04 -22.95 1.16
C VAL A 18 1.46 -23.55 1.20
N ALA A 19 2.06 -23.67 2.38
CA ALA A 19 3.41 -24.22 2.54
C ALA A 19 3.51 -25.67 2.06
N ALA A 20 2.47 -26.48 2.29
CA ALA A 20 2.42 -27.87 1.83
C ALA A 20 2.35 -27.95 0.29
N GLY A 21 1.48 -27.16 -0.35
CA GLY A 21 1.37 -27.10 -1.81
C GLY A 21 2.67 -26.62 -2.48
N LEU A 22 3.29 -25.58 -1.93
CA LEU A 22 4.56 -25.03 -2.43
C LEU A 22 5.73 -26.00 -2.27
N ARG A 23 5.71 -26.87 -1.26
CA ARG A 23 6.77 -27.86 -1.00
C ARG A 23 6.83 -28.95 -2.06
N GLU A 24 5.69 -29.27 -2.66
CA GLU A 24 5.53 -30.31 -3.65
C GLU A 24 5.57 -29.79 -5.10
N ALA A 25 5.62 -28.46 -5.29
CA ALA A 25 5.56 -27.84 -6.60
C ALA A 25 6.89 -27.95 -7.36
N ASP A 26 6.81 -28.26 -8.65
CA ASP A 26 7.94 -28.21 -9.58
C ASP A 26 8.17 -26.76 -10.12
N PHE A 27 7.11 -25.97 -10.22
CA PHE A 27 7.12 -24.56 -10.62
C PHE A 27 5.94 -23.83 -9.98
N VAL A 28 6.15 -22.57 -9.58
CA VAL A 28 5.11 -21.75 -8.92
C VAL A 28 4.85 -20.46 -9.68
N GLN A 29 3.59 -20.21 -10.00
CA GLN A 29 3.12 -18.90 -10.46
C GLN A 29 2.54 -18.12 -9.28
N VAL A 30 3.12 -16.94 -8.99
CA VAL A 30 2.63 -16.02 -7.96
C VAL A 30 1.95 -14.86 -8.65
N LEU A 31 0.64 -14.72 -8.46
CA LEU A 31 -0.18 -13.67 -9.03
C LEU A 31 -0.55 -12.68 -7.92
N ALA A 32 0.00 -11.48 -7.92
CA ALA A 32 -0.20 -10.50 -6.87
C ALA A 32 -0.97 -9.27 -7.37
N ARG A 33 -1.92 -8.80 -6.56
CA ARG A 33 -2.54 -7.49 -6.80
C ARG A 33 -1.51 -6.38 -6.65
N ALA A 34 -1.66 -5.31 -7.44
CA ALA A 34 -0.75 -4.16 -7.45
C ALA A 34 -0.95 -3.25 -6.23
N ASP A 35 -0.66 -3.78 -5.05
CA ASP A 35 -0.59 -3.06 -3.77
C ASP A 35 0.58 -3.56 -2.91
N GLY A 36 0.91 -2.80 -1.86
CA GLY A 36 2.11 -3.06 -1.07
C GLY A 36 2.05 -4.33 -0.22
N ASP A 37 0.86 -4.73 0.26
CA ASP A 37 0.67 -5.96 1.04
C ASP A 37 0.87 -7.20 0.17
N CYS A 38 0.19 -7.23 -0.99
CA CYS A 38 0.29 -8.32 -1.94
C CYS A 38 1.70 -8.45 -2.52
N LEU A 39 2.38 -7.32 -2.74
CA LEU A 39 3.76 -7.29 -3.19
C LEU A 39 4.73 -7.83 -2.11
N ALA A 40 4.55 -7.44 -0.84
CA ALA A 40 5.34 -7.98 0.27
C ALA A 40 5.12 -9.49 0.42
N ALA A 41 3.86 -9.94 0.36
CA ALA A 41 3.51 -11.35 0.41
C ALA A 41 4.17 -12.16 -0.72
N ALA A 42 4.13 -11.64 -1.95
CA ALA A 42 4.78 -12.28 -3.09
C ALA A 42 6.30 -12.40 -2.89
N GLY A 43 6.93 -11.34 -2.36
CA GLY A 43 8.36 -11.35 -2.04
C GLY A 43 8.75 -12.39 -0.99
N LEU A 44 7.96 -12.50 0.10
CA LEU A 44 8.19 -13.47 1.17
C LEU A 44 8.12 -14.92 0.64
N LEU A 45 7.07 -15.25 -0.11
CA LEU A 45 6.93 -16.59 -0.69
C LEU A 45 8.03 -16.89 -1.70
N ALA A 46 8.37 -15.91 -2.56
CA ALA A 46 9.38 -16.09 -3.59
C ALA A 46 10.79 -16.28 -3.01
N ARG A 47 11.15 -15.57 -1.93
CA ARG A 47 12.42 -15.79 -1.22
C ARG A 47 12.47 -17.21 -0.65
N ALA A 48 11.42 -17.69 -0.01
CA ALA A 48 11.35 -19.04 0.52
C ALA A 48 11.46 -20.13 -0.58
N LEU A 49 10.81 -19.90 -1.75
CA LEU A 49 10.93 -20.77 -2.92
C LEU A 49 12.37 -20.78 -3.46
N ALA A 50 13.03 -19.61 -3.56
CA ALA A 50 14.42 -19.50 -4.00
C ALA A 50 15.38 -20.27 -3.09
N GLU A 51 15.22 -20.18 -1.76
CA GLU A 51 16.01 -20.91 -0.78
C GLU A 51 15.87 -22.44 -0.94
N ARG A 52 14.70 -22.89 -1.37
CA ARG A 52 14.43 -24.31 -1.65
C ARG A 52 14.82 -24.76 -3.05
N GLY A 53 15.21 -23.83 -3.91
CA GLY A 53 15.54 -24.10 -5.31
C GLY A 53 14.29 -24.43 -6.18
N VAL A 54 13.09 -24.03 -5.76
CA VAL A 54 11.87 -24.17 -6.55
C VAL A 54 11.76 -22.96 -7.51
N PRO A 55 11.69 -23.20 -8.83
CA PRO A 55 11.52 -22.12 -9.79
C PRO A 55 10.16 -21.44 -9.63
N TYR A 56 10.14 -20.12 -9.83
CA TYR A 56 8.90 -19.35 -9.72
C TYR A 56 8.84 -18.19 -10.72
N GLN A 57 7.63 -17.67 -10.94
CA GLN A 57 7.37 -16.45 -11.67
C GLN A 57 6.42 -15.58 -10.86
N ILE A 58 6.72 -14.27 -10.73
CA ILE A 58 5.83 -13.28 -10.12
C ILE A 58 5.21 -12.43 -11.22
N ARG A 59 3.90 -12.28 -11.18
CA ARG A 59 3.15 -11.32 -11.99
C ARG A 59 2.36 -10.40 -11.06
N VAL A 60 2.46 -9.10 -11.31
CA VAL A 60 1.73 -8.08 -10.56
C VAL A 60 0.75 -7.40 -11.49
N GLY A 61 -0.51 -7.32 -11.09
CA GLY A 61 -1.57 -6.72 -11.89
C GLY A 61 -2.73 -6.21 -11.06
N ARG A 62 -3.64 -5.48 -11.68
CA ARG A 62 -4.81 -4.91 -11.00
C ARG A 62 -6.02 -5.83 -11.03
N PHE A 63 -6.12 -6.69 -12.03
CA PHE A 63 -7.21 -7.64 -12.25
C PHE A 63 -6.66 -9.04 -12.55
N GLY A 64 -7.34 -10.07 -12.03
CA GLY A 64 -6.91 -11.46 -12.15
C GLY A 64 -6.84 -11.97 -13.59
N GLU A 65 -7.79 -11.59 -14.45
CA GLU A 65 -7.84 -12.05 -15.86
C GLU A 65 -6.64 -11.61 -16.70
N SER A 66 -6.02 -10.49 -16.37
CA SER A 66 -4.83 -10.00 -17.08
C SER A 66 -3.54 -10.71 -16.68
N VAL A 67 -3.58 -11.56 -15.67
CA VAL A 67 -2.39 -12.12 -15.00
C VAL A 67 -2.31 -13.65 -15.11
N ALA A 68 -3.43 -14.36 -15.24
CA ALA A 68 -3.47 -15.82 -15.26
C ALA A 68 -3.31 -16.41 -16.67
N ASP A 69 -2.41 -17.39 -16.84
CA ASP A 69 -2.41 -18.28 -18.00
C ASP A 69 -3.34 -19.48 -17.71
N ALA A 70 -4.46 -19.52 -18.41
CA ALA A 70 -5.54 -20.47 -18.17
C ALA A 70 -5.21 -21.97 -18.46
N ASP A 71 -4.07 -22.26 -19.09
CA ASP A 71 -3.69 -23.57 -19.61
C ASP A 71 -2.44 -24.18 -18.91
N SER A 72 -2.01 -23.64 -17.76
CA SER A 72 -0.83 -24.15 -17.06
C SER A 72 -1.22 -25.17 -15.97
N ASP A 73 -0.55 -26.34 -15.99
CA ASP A 73 -0.62 -27.34 -14.89
C ASP A 73 0.25 -26.91 -13.67
N ASP A 74 0.80 -25.69 -13.68
CA ASP A 74 1.67 -25.16 -12.62
C ASP A 74 0.90 -24.85 -11.34
N THR A 75 1.59 -24.95 -10.22
CA THR A 75 1.02 -24.51 -8.94
C THR A 75 0.87 -22.99 -8.93
N THR A 76 -0.34 -22.49 -8.73
CA THR A 76 -0.64 -21.06 -8.72
C THR A 76 -0.99 -20.60 -7.31
N VAL A 77 -0.47 -19.41 -6.93
CA VAL A 77 -0.84 -18.70 -5.70
C VAL A 77 -1.39 -17.31 -6.09
N GLY A 78 -2.67 -17.09 -5.82
CA GLY A 78 -3.32 -15.78 -5.96
C GLY A 78 -3.21 -14.97 -4.66
N ILE A 79 -2.70 -13.75 -4.75
CA ILE A 79 -2.53 -12.84 -3.61
C ILE A 79 -3.31 -11.56 -3.88
N GLY A 80 -4.41 -11.36 -3.14
CA GLY A 80 -5.35 -10.27 -3.40
C GLY A 80 -6.09 -10.36 -4.74
N LEU A 81 -5.82 -11.41 -5.52
CA LEU A 81 -6.45 -11.74 -6.79
C LEU A 81 -6.95 -13.19 -6.72
N ASP A 82 -8.13 -13.45 -7.27
CA ASP A 82 -8.64 -14.82 -7.37
C ASP A 82 -7.78 -15.58 -8.39
N ALA A 83 -7.26 -16.73 -7.94
CA ALA A 83 -6.60 -17.71 -8.81
C ALA A 83 -7.59 -18.83 -9.06
N ALA A 84 -8.03 -19.02 -10.29
CA ALA A 84 -9.04 -19.98 -10.70
C ALA A 84 -8.74 -21.45 -10.29
N ALA A 85 -7.49 -21.75 -9.94
CA ALA A 85 -7.06 -23.02 -9.36
C ALA A 85 -5.75 -22.79 -8.56
N GLY A 86 -5.75 -23.05 -7.27
CA GLY A 86 -4.55 -22.90 -6.45
C GLY A 86 -4.82 -22.35 -5.06
N ALA A 87 -3.76 -21.94 -4.37
CA ALA A 87 -3.87 -21.28 -3.07
C ALA A 87 -4.30 -19.82 -3.24
N HIS A 88 -5.12 -19.32 -2.33
CA HIS A 88 -5.64 -17.96 -2.33
C HIS A 88 -5.38 -17.25 -1.00
N LEU A 89 -4.71 -16.08 -1.07
CA LEU A 89 -4.44 -15.16 0.03
C LEU A 89 -5.19 -13.85 -0.25
N PRO A 90 -6.43 -13.68 0.22
CA PRO A 90 -7.26 -12.53 -0.15
C PRO A 90 -6.74 -11.20 0.37
N GLY A 91 -6.13 -11.17 1.58
CA GLY A 91 -5.56 -9.95 2.14
C GLY A 91 -6.57 -8.95 2.70
N GLU A 92 -7.82 -9.37 2.97
CA GLU A 92 -8.87 -8.47 3.47
C GLU A 92 -8.97 -8.48 4.99
N ALA A 93 -9.37 -9.60 5.58
CA ALA A 93 -9.51 -9.73 7.05
C ALA A 93 -8.13 -9.87 7.72
N THR A 94 -7.25 -10.64 7.11
CA THR A 94 -5.85 -10.81 7.52
C THR A 94 -4.97 -10.32 6.38
N PRO A 95 -4.00 -9.42 6.61
CA PRO A 95 -3.06 -9.01 5.56
C PRO A 95 -2.40 -10.23 4.90
N ALA A 96 -2.31 -10.23 3.58
CA ALA A 96 -1.73 -11.34 2.82
C ALA A 96 -0.28 -11.60 3.21
N SER A 97 0.46 -10.55 3.56
CA SER A 97 1.85 -10.62 4.04
C SER A 97 2.00 -11.41 5.34
N VAL A 98 1.00 -11.42 6.23
CA VAL A 98 1.03 -12.25 7.46
C VAL A 98 0.92 -13.73 7.11
N THR A 99 -0.08 -14.10 6.29
CA THR A 99 -0.26 -15.48 5.86
C THR A 99 0.95 -15.96 5.04
N ALA A 100 1.51 -15.10 4.20
CA ALA A 100 2.70 -15.41 3.42
C ALA A 100 3.95 -15.57 4.30
N PHE A 101 4.09 -14.74 5.36
CA PHE A 101 5.16 -14.85 6.35
C PHE A 101 5.13 -16.21 7.05
N ASP A 102 3.97 -16.63 7.51
CA ASP A 102 3.78 -17.92 8.18
C ASP A 102 4.09 -19.10 7.24
N ALA A 103 3.54 -19.04 6.00
CA ALA A 103 3.80 -20.07 5.00
C ALA A 103 5.29 -20.14 4.60
N ALA A 104 5.95 -19.00 4.40
CA ALA A 104 7.37 -18.92 4.10
C ALA A 104 8.22 -19.47 5.26
N SER A 105 7.87 -19.13 6.51
CA SER A 105 8.56 -19.63 7.69
C SER A 105 8.45 -21.14 7.83
N GLU A 106 7.29 -21.73 7.53
CA GLU A 106 7.12 -23.19 7.49
C GLU A 106 7.87 -23.84 6.32
N LEU A 107 8.04 -23.12 5.22
CA LEU A 107 8.68 -23.65 4.01
C LEU A 107 10.21 -23.66 4.10
N SER A 108 10.83 -22.56 4.60
CA SER A 108 12.28 -22.35 4.61
C SER A 108 12.90 -22.28 6.02
N GLY A 109 12.08 -22.22 7.07
CA GLY A 109 12.54 -22.16 8.47
C GLY A 109 12.72 -20.75 9.01
N SER A 110 12.71 -19.71 8.16
CA SER A 110 12.75 -18.29 8.55
C SER A 110 12.08 -17.45 7.48
N SER A 111 11.65 -16.25 7.85
CA SER A 111 11.09 -15.27 6.92
C SER A 111 11.40 -13.85 7.41
N ASP A 112 11.25 -12.85 6.55
CA ASP A 112 11.55 -11.44 6.86
C ASP A 112 10.36 -10.76 7.58
N PRO A 113 10.44 -10.55 8.91
CA PRO A 113 9.34 -9.98 9.66
C PRO A 113 9.15 -8.47 9.35
N VAL A 114 10.20 -7.76 8.93
CA VAL A 114 10.12 -6.33 8.59
C VAL A 114 9.33 -6.13 7.29
N LEU A 115 9.62 -6.93 6.27
CA LEU A 115 8.86 -6.92 5.02
C LEU A 115 7.39 -7.31 5.26
N ALA A 116 7.13 -8.32 6.09
CA ALA A 116 5.77 -8.71 6.46
C ALA A 116 5.00 -7.57 7.14
N LEU A 117 5.61 -6.89 8.11
CA LEU A 117 5.00 -5.76 8.81
C LEU A 117 4.82 -4.54 7.89
N ALA A 118 5.72 -4.33 6.94
CA ALA A 118 5.53 -3.30 5.91
C ALA A 118 4.30 -3.61 5.03
N GLY A 119 4.06 -4.87 4.70
CA GLY A 119 2.83 -5.30 4.05
C GLY A 119 1.59 -5.03 4.90
N VAL A 120 1.61 -5.38 6.20
CA VAL A 120 0.53 -5.08 7.16
C VAL A 120 0.19 -3.59 7.18
N ALA A 121 1.22 -2.72 7.28
CA ALA A 121 1.04 -1.28 7.27
C ALA A 121 0.51 -0.78 5.90
N ALA A 122 0.98 -1.36 4.79
CA ALA A 122 0.53 -1.04 3.43
C ALA A 122 -0.95 -1.38 3.20
N ALA A 123 -1.44 -2.45 3.82
CA ALA A 123 -2.86 -2.82 3.84
C ALA A 123 -3.73 -1.86 4.69
N GLY A 124 -3.09 -0.97 5.49
CA GLY A 124 -3.77 -0.05 6.39
C GLY A 124 -4.10 -0.64 7.76
N HIS A 125 -3.59 -1.83 8.07
CA HIS A 125 -3.77 -2.45 9.38
C HIS A 125 -2.74 -1.94 10.41
N PRO A 126 -3.09 -1.93 11.71
CA PRO A 126 -2.13 -1.59 12.77
C PRO A 126 -1.00 -2.62 12.84
N VAL A 127 0.24 -2.14 12.79
CA VAL A 127 1.44 -3.00 12.94
C VAL A 127 1.45 -3.68 14.29
N GLY A 128 1.46 -5.01 14.30
CA GLY A 128 1.38 -5.82 15.52
C GLY A 128 -0.01 -5.91 16.13
N GLY A 129 -1.05 -5.47 15.41
CA GLY A 129 -2.44 -5.69 15.78
C GLY A 129 -2.96 -7.05 15.27
N GLY A 130 -3.87 -7.67 16.03
CA GLY A 130 -4.53 -8.92 15.62
C GLY A 130 -3.55 -10.02 15.22
N GLU A 131 -3.72 -10.55 14.02
CA GLU A 131 -2.94 -11.66 13.48
C GLU A 131 -1.45 -11.35 13.29
N SER A 132 -1.05 -10.06 13.22
CA SER A 132 0.35 -9.67 13.02
C SER A 132 1.18 -9.56 14.31
N ALA A 133 0.59 -9.85 15.49
CA ALA A 133 1.26 -9.69 16.78
C ALA A 133 2.55 -10.53 16.91
N HIS A 134 2.51 -11.78 16.47
CA HIS A 134 3.66 -12.69 16.51
C HIS A 134 4.78 -12.26 15.53
N VAL A 135 4.42 -11.63 14.40
CA VAL A 135 5.41 -11.08 13.47
C VAL A 135 6.15 -9.90 14.11
N LEU A 136 5.41 -9.03 14.81
CA LEU A 136 6.01 -7.91 15.54
C LEU A 136 6.95 -8.37 16.66
N GLU A 137 6.62 -9.45 17.37
CA GLU A 137 7.50 -10.02 18.40
C GLU A 137 8.82 -10.48 17.76
N GLN A 138 8.78 -11.20 16.65
CA GLN A 138 9.98 -11.62 15.93
C GLN A 138 10.80 -10.43 15.38
N ALA A 139 10.13 -9.40 14.86
CA ALA A 139 10.81 -8.19 14.39
C ALA A 139 11.49 -7.42 15.55
N ARG A 140 10.90 -7.39 16.73
CA ARG A 140 11.50 -6.78 17.93
C ARG A 140 12.75 -7.55 18.39
N ASP A 141 12.71 -8.87 18.35
CA ASP A 141 13.89 -9.69 18.66
C ASP A 141 15.03 -9.42 17.65
N ALA A 142 14.71 -8.99 16.42
CA ALA A 142 15.64 -8.55 15.40
C ALA A 142 16.00 -7.05 15.47
N GLY A 143 15.56 -6.31 16.50
CA GLY A 143 15.96 -4.92 16.76
C GLY A 143 14.96 -3.86 16.31
N LEU A 144 13.76 -4.23 15.80
CA LEU A 144 12.70 -3.26 15.51
C LEU A 144 12.23 -2.57 16.80
N ASP A 145 12.20 -1.24 16.81
CA ASP A 145 11.78 -0.48 18.00
C ASP A 145 10.80 0.63 17.61
N ARG A 146 9.87 0.94 18.52
CA ARG A 146 8.90 2.02 18.32
C ARG A 146 9.45 3.32 18.89
N ARG A 147 9.71 4.32 18.06
CA ARG A 147 10.36 5.58 18.43
C ARG A 147 9.45 6.79 18.21
N PRO A 148 9.65 7.90 18.96
CA PRO A 148 9.04 9.18 18.61
C PRO A 148 9.43 9.63 17.22
N GLY A 149 8.51 10.25 16.49
CA GLY A 149 8.75 10.75 15.13
C GLY A 149 7.58 10.51 14.20
N VAL A 150 7.84 10.63 12.92
CA VAL A 150 6.89 10.39 11.82
C VAL A 150 7.39 9.25 10.95
N GLY A 151 6.48 8.40 10.48
CA GLY A 151 6.77 7.25 9.64
C GLY A 151 7.14 7.67 8.21
N VAL A 152 8.42 7.83 7.95
CA VAL A 152 8.97 8.18 6.62
C VAL A 152 10.03 7.17 6.21
N PRO A 153 10.24 6.96 4.88
CA PRO A 153 11.17 5.93 4.41
C PRO A 153 12.64 6.35 4.48
N THR A 154 12.94 7.64 4.65
CA THR A 154 14.30 8.18 4.57
C THR A 154 14.68 8.92 5.86
N ALA A 155 15.98 9.05 6.12
CA ALA A 155 16.51 9.89 7.18
C ALA A 155 16.38 11.39 6.87
N ASP A 156 16.25 11.77 5.60
CA ASP A 156 15.93 13.14 5.19
C ASP A 156 14.44 13.42 5.46
N LEU A 157 14.17 14.14 6.55
CA LEU A 157 12.83 14.44 6.99
C LEU A 157 12.10 15.39 6.04
N ALA A 158 12.80 16.30 5.36
CA ALA A 158 12.16 17.21 4.41
C ALA A 158 11.64 16.43 3.18
N ASP A 159 12.47 15.56 2.63
CA ASP A 159 12.10 14.62 1.57
C ASP A 159 10.97 13.68 2.04
N GLY A 160 11.15 13.08 3.22
CA GLY A 160 10.21 12.14 3.81
C GLY A 160 8.81 12.71 4.00
N LEU A 161 8.70 13.87 4.64
CA LEU A 161 7.42 14.52 4.93
C LEU A 161 6.76 15.14 3.70
N ALA A 162 7.56 15.59 2.72
CA ALA A 162 7.02 16.15 1.49
C ALA A 162 6.32 15.09 0.62
N HIS A 163 6.90 13.89 0.51
CA HIS A 163 6.42 12.89 -0.43
C HIS A 163 5.61 11.76 0.20
N SER A 164 5.59 11.66 1.55
CA SER A 164 4.80 10.62 2.22
C SER A 164 3.31 10.77 1.95
N THR A 165 2.69 9.69 1.50
CA THR A 165 1.24 9.63 1.28
C THR A 165 0.48 9.13 2.50
N LEU A 166 1.13 8.93 3.65
CA LEU A 166 0.46 8.54 4.90
C LEU A 166 -0.48 9.62 5.41
N ALA A 167 -0.16 10.89 5.14
CA ALA A 167 -1.00 12.03 5.47
C ALA A 167 -0.92 13.13 4.39
N HIS A 168 -1.73 14.18 4.53
CA HIS A 168 -1.70 15.36 3.68
C HIS A 168 -1.76 16.62 4.54
N ALA A 169 -0.79 17.52 4.32
CA ALA A 169 -0.71 18.86 4.90
C ALA A 169 -0.52 19.88 3.77
N GLU A 170 -0.59 21.18 4.07
CA GLU A 170 -0.43 22.24 3.07
C GLU A 170 0.93 22.19 2.36
N TYR A 171 1.99 21.79 3.06
CA TYR A 171 3.34 21.63 2.51
C TYR A 171 3.57 20.33 1.75
N SER A 172 2.66 19.37 1.79
CA SER A 172 2.84 18.06 1.16
C SER A 172 3.02 18.20 -0.36
N GLY A 173 4.03 17.50 -0.90
CA GLY A 173 4.47 17.59 -2.30
C GLY A 173 5.51 18.67 -2.56
N GLU A 174 5.94 19.44 -1.54
CA GLU A 174 6.86 20.58 -1.69
C GLU A 174 7.98 20.53 -0.65
N ALA A 175 9.11 19.88 -0.99
CA ALA A 175 10.23 19.69 -0.07
C ALA A 175 10.81 20.99 0.48
N ASP A 176 10.85 22.05 -0.32
CA ASP A 176 11.32 23.39 0.11
C ASP A 176 10.40 23.99 1.19
N ALA A 177 9.08 23.79 1.08
CA ALA A 177 8.12 24.25 2.07
C ALA A 177 8.28 23.49 3.40
N VAL A 178 8.46 22.15 3.33
CA VAL A 178 8.76 21.35 4.52
C VAL A 178 10.06 21.80 5.17
N GLN A 179 11.11 22.02 4.37
CA GLN A 179 12.40 22.50 4.88
C GLN A 179 12.28 23.86 5.59
N ALA A 180 11.50 24.78 5.05
CA ALA A 180 11.23 26.06 5.69
C ALA A 180 10.52 25.87 7.04
N THR A 181 9.48 25.04 7.10
CA THR A 181 8.76 24.71 8.33
C THR A 181 9.70 24.09 9.38
N LEU A 182 10.52 23.12 8.99
CA LEU A 182 11.47 22.47 9.89
C LEU A 182 12.53 23.46 10.42
N ALA A 183 12.98 24.40 9.58
CA ALA A 183 13.94 25.43 9.99
C ALA A 183 13.39 26.38 11.08
N GLU A 184 12.09 26.66 11.08
CA GLU A 184 11.42 27.48 12.10
C GLU A 184 11.35 26.79 13.46
N LEU A 185 11.46 25.46 13.53
CA LEU A 185 11.41 24.71 14.78
C LEU A 185 12.70 24.84 15.62
N GLY A 186 13.77 25.37 15.06
CA GLY A 186 15.05 25.57 15.76
C GLY A 186 15.67 24.27 16.26
N LEU A 187 15.57 23.20 15.48
CA LEU A 187 16.03 21.86 15.83
C LEU A 187 17.56 21.78 15.93
N PRO A 188 18.12 20.89 16.80
CA PRO A 188 19.56 20.66 16.86
C PRO A 188 20.05 19.99 15.56
N ALA A 189 21.36 20.11 15.29
CA ALA A 189 21.96 19.48 14.10
C ALA A 189 21.87 17.95 14.10
N GLU A 190 21.93 17.33 15.28
CA GLU A 190 21.66 15.92 15.49
C GLU A 190 20.29 15.82 16.18
N LEU A 191 19.38 15.07 15.57
CA LEU A 191 18.01 14.95 16.06
C LEU A 191 17.92 13.96 17.21
N ASP A 192 17.71 14.47 18.40
CA ASP A 192 17.43 13.67 19.58
C ASP A 192 15.94 13.31 19.71
N VAL A 193 15.59 12.54 20.72
CA VAL A 193 14.20 12.13 21.05
C VAL A 193 13.27 13.34 21.21
N SER A 194 13.77 14.47 21.75
CA SER A 194 12.98 15.70 21.92
C SER A 194 12.70 16.37 20.59
N ALA A 195 13.68 16.43 19.70
CA ALA A 195 13.55 16.95 18.35
C ALA A 195 12.52 16.14 17.55
N HIS A 196 12.58 14.82 17.58
CA HIS A 196 11.60 13.94 16.93
C HIS A 196 10.18 14.14 17.47
N ARG A 197 10.00 14.39 18.78
CA ARG A 197 8.68 14.72 19.36
C ARG A 197 8.17 16.08 18.87
N THR A 198 9.06 17.07 18.75
CA THR A 198 8.70 18.39 18.22
C THR A 198 8.23 18.29 16.79
N ILE A 199 8.97 17.56 15.93
CA ILE A 199 8.58 17.31 14.52
C ILE A 199 7.24 16.58 14.45
N ALA A 200 7.04 15.53 15.25
CA ALA A 200 5.78 14.79 15.30
C ALA A 200 4.60 15.67 15.73
N SER A 201 4.81 16.60 16.66
CA SER A 201 3.78 17.55 17.08
C SER A 201 3.46 18.55 15.99
N GLU A 202 4.47 19.11 15.32
CA GLU A 202 4.28 20.03 14.19
C GLU A 202 3.53 19.34 13.04
N PHE A 203 3.94 18.11 12.68
CA PHE A 203 3.24 17.31 11.67
C PHE A 203 1.76 17.11 12.04
N ALA A 204 1.47 16.73 13.28
CA ALA A 204 0.10 16.54 13.75
C ALA A 204 -0.73 17.83 13.67
N LEU A 205 -0.14 18.97 14.03
CA LEU A 205 -0.79 20.29 13.96
C LEU A 205 -1.03 20.71 12.51
N ALA A 206 -0.05 20.50 11.63
CA ALA A 206 -0.16 20.85 10.22
C ALA A 206 -1.26 20.06 9.52
N VAL A 207 -1.40 18.76 9.84
CA VAL A 207 -2.40 17.88 9.23
C VAL A 207 -3.79 18.11 9.83
N ALA A 208 -3.91 18.09 11.17
CA ALA A 208 -5.21 18.18 11.84
C ALA A 208 -5.72 19.63 11.95
N GLY A 209 -4.85 20.62 11.86
CA GLY A 209 -5.18 22.05 11.92
C GLY A 209 -5.58 22.66 10.57
N ALA A 210 -5.51 21.93 9.47
CA ALA A 210 -5.91 22.44 8.17
C ALA A 210 -7.42 22.73 8.13
N ASP A 211 -7.81 23.85 7.50
CA ASP A 211 -9.22 24.30 7.41
C ASP A 211 -10.16 23.24 6.80
N ALA A 212 -9.62 22.37 5.93
CA ALA A 212 -10.35 21.29 5.28
C ALA A 212 -10.22 19.94 6.00
N ALA A 213 -9.53 19.87 7.14
CA ALA A 213 -9.30 18.61 7.84
C ALA A 213 -10.62 17.96 8.27
N THR A 214 -10.72 16.67 8.06
CA THR A 214 -11.85 15.84 8.49
C THR A 214 -11.55 15.19 9.84
N ASP A 215 -12.56 14.67 10.52
CA ASP A 215 -12.33 13.89 11.76
C ASP A 215 -11.40 12.69 11.53
N ARG A 216 -11.38 12.15 10.30
CA ARG A 216 -10.52 11.04 9.88
C ARG A 216 -9.04 11.41 9.73
N ALA A 217 -8.74 12.70 9.56
CA ALA A 217 -7.35 13.17 9.53
C ALA A 217 -6.59 12.83 10.81
N ALA A 218 -7.27 12.88 11.97
CA ALA A 218 -6.67 12.52 13.25
C ALA A 218 -6.25 11.04 13.33
N GLU A 219 -7.09 10.13 12.81
CA GLU A 219 -6.77 8.69 12.75
C GLU A 219 -5.59 8.42 11.79
N ALA A 220 -5.54 9.12 10.65
CA ALA A 220 -4.45 8.99 9.71
C ALA A 220 -3.13 9.51 10.31
N VAL A 221 -3.17 10.63 11.04
CA VAL A 221 -2.01 11.15 11.80
C VAL A 221 -1.55 10.12 12.84
N GLU A 222 -2.47 9.51 13.59
CA GLU A 222 -2.10 8.50 14.60
C GLU A 222 -1.31 7.33 13.98
N ARG A 223 -1.72 6.85 12.80
CA ARG A 223 -1.00 5.80 12.06
C ARG A 223 0.41 6.21 11.63
N ALA A 224 0.62 7.47 11.29
CA ALA A 224 1.92 7.99 10.88
C ALA A 224 2.86 8.31 12.06
N LEU A 225 2.33 8.49 13.27
CA LEU A 225 3.10 8.87 14.44
C LEU A 225 3.66 7.68 15.21
N ARG A 226 4.82 7.91 15.86
CA ARG A 226 5.52 6.89 16.63
C ARG A 226 5.80 5.63 15.82
N PRO A 227 6.52 5.78 14.69
CA PRO A 227 6.77 4.68 13.77
C PRO A 227 7.60 3.57 14.39
N HIS A 228 7.55 2.41 13.75
CA HIS A 228 8.45 1.32 14.00
C HIS A 228 9.75 1.57 13.24
N ALA A 229 10.75 2.08 13.96
CA ALA A 229 12.08 2.34 13.41
C ALA A 229 12.81 1.02 13.18
N ILE A 230 13.32 0.86 11.99
CA ILE A 230 14.16 -0.26 11.62
C ILE A 230 15.57 0.10 12.08
N ALA A 231 16.27 -0.83 12.74
CA ALA A 231 17.59 -0.55 13.31
C ALA A 231 18.55 -0.08 12.21
N ASP A 232 19.02 1.16 12.34
CA ASP A 232 20.20 1.62 11.62
C ASP A 232 21.45 1.07 12.33
N ASP A 233 22.46 0.68 11.58
CA ASP A 233 23.81 0.46 12.13
C ASP A 233 24.25 1.75 12.85
N SER A 234 24.17 1.74 14.17
CA SER A 234 24.64 2.88 14.98
C SER A 234 26.15 3.06 14.75
N PRO A 235 26.63 4.32 14.61
CA PRO A 235 28.06 4.58 14.42
C PRO A 235 28.96 4.18 15.59
N ASP A 236 28.42 3.65 16.66
CA ASP A 236 29.15 3.21 17.85
C ASP A 236 29.57 1.72 17.87
N GLY A 237 29.52 1.04 16.71
CA GLY A 237 30.41 -0.09 16.44
C GLY A 237 30.30 -1.36 17.29
N GLU A 238 29.19 -1.60 18.00
CA GLU A 238 28.97 -2.86 18.74
C GLU A 238 27.54 -3.42 18.51
N SER A 239 27.19 -3.72 17.27
CA SER A 239 26.08 -4.62 16.98
C SER A 239 26.55 -5.79 16.13
N ASP A 240 26.18 -6.97 16.58
CA ASP A 240 26.45 -8.25 15.91
C ASP A 240 25.84 -8.20 14.50
N ALA A 241 26.68 -8.17 13.49
CA ALA A 241 26.40 -7.81 12.09
C ALA A 241 25.54 -8.85 11.34
N SER A 242 24.57 -9.49 11.99
CA SER A 242 23.81 -10.58 11.36
C SER A 242 22.30 -10.40 11.24
N ALA A 243 21.70 -9.32 11.75
CA ALA A 243 20.22 -9.24 11.80
C ALA A 243 19.56 -7.94 11.29
N GLY A 244 20.30 -6.92 10.85
CA GLY A 244 19.69 -5.63 10.48
C GLY A 244 20.31 -4.86 9.32
N ALA A 245 21.40 -5.37 8.74
CA ALA A 245 22.23 -4.62 7.79
C ALA A 245 21.59 -4.33 6.41
N ASP A 246 20.41 -4.86 6.12
CA ASP A 246 19.81 -4.78 4.78
C ASP A 246 18.39 -4.21 4.73
N ALA A 247 17.87 -3.60 5.79
CA ALA A 247 16.56 -2.97 5.70
C ALA A 247 16.64 -1.72 4.81
N PRO A 248 15.86 -1.68 3.70
CA PRO A 248 16.03 -0.64 2.70
C PRO A 248 15.54 0.74 3.14
N PHE A 249 14.80 0.85 4.26
CA PHE A 249 14.14 2.08 4.69
C PHE A 249 14.20 2.31 6.21
N ALA A 250 14.01 3.55 6.64
CA ALA A 250 14.16 3.98 8.03
C ALA A 250 13.04 3.50 8.96
N THR A 251 11.81 3.33 8.44
CA THR A 251 10.64 2.91 9.21
C THR A 251 9.76 1.93 8.45
N VAL A 252 9.04 1.08 9.19
CA VAL A 252 8.07 0.12 8.61
C VAL A 252 6.96 0.85 7.86
N GLU A 253 6.44 1.93 8.42
CA GLU A 253 5.37 2.74 7.81
C GLU A 253 5.85 3.44 6.54
N GLY A 254 7.09 3.95 6.54
CA GLY A 254 7.71 4.51 5.34
C GLY A 254 7.98 3.45 4.28
N TYR A 255 8.40 2.25 4.68
CA TYR A 255 8.57 1.13 3.76
C TYR A 255 7.23 0.75 3.12
N ALA A 256 6.15 0.69 3.90
CA ALA A 256 4.80 0.43 3.42
C ALA A 256 4.34 1.45 2.35
N ASP A 257 4.64 2.73 2.58
CA ASP A 257 4.31 3.81 1.66
C ASP A 257 5.05 3.66 0.32
N VAL A 258 6.35 3.31 0.37
CA VAL A 258 7.14 3.00 -0.83
C VAL A 258 6.59 1.77 -1.55
N LEU A 259 6.28 0.66 -0.85
CA LEU A 259 5.72 -0.55 -1.45
C LEU A 259 4.42 -0.25 -2.19
N ASN A 260 3.52 0.55 -1.60
CA ASN A 260 2.28 0.96 -2.24
C ASN A 260 2.51 1.78 -3.51
N ALA A 261 3.48 2.68 -3.51
CA ALA A 261 3.82 3.47 -4.68
C ALA A 261 4.40 2.59 -5.82
N VAL A 262 5.43 1.79 -5.52
CA VAL A 262 6.10 0.98 -6.56
C VAL A 262 5.22 -0.15 -7.10
N ALA A 263 4.33 -0.73 -6.27
CA ALA A 263 3.39 -1.75 -6.73
C ALA A 263 2.50 -1.24 -7.88
N ARG A 264 2.16 0.05 -7.85
CA ARG A 264 1.28 0.71 -8.83
C ARG A 264 2.04 1.31 -10.00
N GLU A 265 3.15 2.01 -9.71
CA GLU A 265 3.87 2.80 -10.72
C GLU A 265 4.96 2.00 -11.43
N ARG A 266 5.69 1.17 -10.69
CA ARG A 266 6.85 0.41 -11.18
C ARG A 266 6.86 -1.01 -10.57
N PRO A 267 5.90 -1.88 -10.92
CA PRO A 267 5.76 -3.20 -10.28
C PRO A 267 7.03 -4.07 -10.40
N GLY A 268 7.80 -3.96 -11.48
CA GLY A 268 9.08 -4.65 -11.62
C GLY A 268 10.12 -4.21 -10.58
N THR A 269 10.24 -2.90 -10.30
CA THR A 269 11.08 -2.36 -9.22
C THR A 269 10.58 -2.84 -7.86
N GLY A 270 9.25 -2.87 -7.67
CA GLY A 270 8.62 -3.37 -6.45
C GLY A 270 8.94 -4.85 -6.20
N VAL A 271 8.86 -5.70 -7.23
CA VAL A 271 9.25 -7.11 -7.14
C VAL A 271 10.73 -7.26 -6.78
N ALA A 272 11.62 -6.50 -7.44
CA ALA A 272 13.05 -6.55 -7.14
C ALA A 272 13.32 -6.14 -5.68
N LEU A 273 12.66 -5.09 -5.20
CA LEU A 273 12.75 -4.63 -3.81
C LEU A 273 12.25 -5.70 -2.83
N ALA A 274 11.06 -6.28 -3.08
CA ALA A 274 10.48 -7.32 -2.24
C ALA A 274 11.31 -8.62 -2.22
N LEU A 275 12.07 -8.90 -3.28
CA LEU A 275 13.04 -9.99 -3.35
C LEU A 275 14.36 -9.70 -2.62
N GLY A 276 14.57 -8.47 -2.12
CA GLY A 276 15.81 -8.07 -1.45
C GLY A 276 16.95 -7.67 -2.41
N HIS A 277 16.62 -7.37 -3.67
CA HIS A 277 17.61 -6.83 -4.60
C HIS A 277 17.85 -5.33 -4.37
N ASP A 278 19.01 -4.83 -4.84
CA ASP A 278 19.34 -3.40 -4.77
C ASP A 278 18.46 -2.58 -5.74
N ALA A 279 17.27 -2.22 -5.27
CA ALA A 279 16.28 -1.43 -5.99
C ALA A 279 15.81 -0.19 -5.21
N ARG A 280 16.50 0.13 -4.09
CA ARG A 280 16.08 1.19 -3.16
C ARG A 280 16.00 2.56 -3.83
N THR A 281 17.00 2.95 -4.61
CA THR A 281 17.05 4.26 -5.28
C THR A 281 15.90 4.43 -6.25
N ASP A 282 15.68 3.45 -7.14
CA ASP A 282 14.59 3.49 -8.12
C ASP A 282 13.21 3.46 -7.45
N ALA A 283 13.10 2.77 -6.32
CA ALA A 283 11.88 2.71 -5.53
C ALA A 283 11.56 4.05 -4.86
N LEU A 284 12.56 4.73 -4.30
CA LEU A 284 12.40 6.07 -3.73
C LEU A 284 12.06 7.11 -4.79
N ASP A 285 12.64 7.02 -5.98
CA ASP A 285 12.28 7.94 -7.08
C ASP A 285 10.83 7.74 -7.52
N ALA A 286 10.38 6.48 -7.66
CA ALA A 286 8.98 6.21 -7.97
C ALA A 286 8.03 6.70 -6.86
N TRP A 287 8.40 6.53 -5.60
CA TRP A 287 7.63 7.01 -4.46
C TRP A 287 7.55 8.55 -4.39
N ARG A 288 8.64 9.27 -4.69
CA ARG A 288 8.65 10.74 -4.76
C ARG A 288 7.72 11.24 -5.86
N ASP A 289 7.84 10.70 -7.06
CA ASP A 289 6.99 11.04 -8.20
C ASP A 289 5.51 10.80 -7.87
N HIS A 290 5.19 9.64 -7.30
CA HIS A 290 3.86 9.26 -6.87
C HIS A 290 3.28 10.20 -5.81
N GLY A 291 4.04 10.48 -4.75
CA GLY A 291 3.63 11.38 -3.66
C GLY A 291 3.41 12.80 -4.15
N ALA A 292 4.36 13.34 -4.93
CA ALA A 292 4.24 14.69 -5.51
C ALA A 292 3.00 14.82 -6.41
N ALA A 293 2.74 13.81 -7.26
CA ALA A 293 1.56 13.78 -8.13
C ALA A 293 0.26 13.73 -7.31
N ALA A 294 0.19 12.86 -6.28
CA ALA A 294 -0.99 12.72 -5.43
C ALA A 294 -1.32 14.04 -4.70
N HIS A 295 -0.32 14.66 -4.07
CA HIS A 295 -0.53 15.89 -3.31
C HIS A 295 -0.86 17.09 -4.21
N ARG A 296 -0.27 17.17 -5.39
CA ARG A 296 -0.61 18.20 -6.39
C ARG A 296 -2.08 18.10 -6.80
N VAL A 297 -2.56 16.90 -7.13
CA VAL A 297 -3.97 16.68 -7.51
C VAL A 297 -4.91 17.09 -6.38
N LEU A 298 -4.60 16.73 -5.13
CA LEU A 298 -5.40 17.14 -3.99
C LEU A 298 -5.51 18.66 -3.86
N ARG A 299 -4.43 19.42 -4.12
CA ARG A 299 -4.45 20.89 -4.01
C ARG A 299 -5.15 21.57 -5.17
N GLU A 300 -4.93 21.11 -6.41
CA GLU A 300 -5.23 21.85 -7.63
C GLU A 300 -6.48 21.38 -8.36
N ALA A 301 -6.89 20.11 -8.18
CA ALA A 301 -7.96 19.54 -8.96
C ALA A 301 -9.33 20.12 -8.63
N THR A 302 -10.18 20.19 -9.66
CA THR A 302 -11.56 20.60 -9.52
C THR A 302 -12.37 19.51 -8.80
N THR A 303 -13.08 19.92 -7.74
CA THR A 303 -13.91 19.03 -6.95
C THR A 303 -15.39 19.18 -7.30
N GLY A 304 -16.14 18.09 -7.20
CA GLY A 304 -17.59 18.04 -7.28
C GLY A 304 -18.20 17.40 -6.04
N ARG A 305 -19.33 17.89 -5.60
CA ARG A 305 -20.07 17.32 -4.46
C ARG A 305 -21.44 16.86 -4.89
N TYR A 306 -21.77 15.62 -4.55
CA TYR A 306 -23.06 15.00 -4.74
C TYR A 306 -23.52 14.41 -3.40
N ASP A 307 -24.77 14.00 -3.30
CA ASP A 307 -25.26 13.34 -2.08
C ASP A 307 -24.49 12.04 -1.82
N GLY A 308 -23.83 11.98 -0.68
CA GLY A 308 -22.99 10.84 -0.27
C GLY A 308 -21.70 10.61 -1.08
N LEU A 309 -21.31 11.54 -1.99
CA LEU A 309 -20.17 11.36 -2.88
C LEU A 309 -19.40 12.66 -3.12
N PHE A 310 -18.11 12.64 -2.86
CA PHE A 310 -17.16 13.71 -3.17
C PHE A 310 -16.20 13.28 -4.29
N VAL A 311 -16.06 14.09 -5.34
CA VAL A 311 -15.39 13.68 -6.59
C VAL A 311 -14.26 14.64 -6.94
N ILE A 312 -13.12 14.10 -7.36
CA ILE A 312 -12.09 14.78 -8.13
C ILE A 312 -12.14 14.28 -9.57
N ARG A 313 -12.03 15.21 -10.52
CA ARG A 313 -11.75 14.91 -11.94
C ARG A 313 -10.46 15.59 -12.34
N THR A 314 -9.58 14.83 -12.98
CA THR A 314 -8.26 15.26 -13.43
C THR A 314 -7.85 14.44 -14.66
N ASP A 315 -6.88 14.92 -15.41
CA ASP A 315 -6.39 14.21 -16.59
C ASP A 315 -5.56 12.99 -16.21
N GLU A 316 -4.74 13.12 -15.15
CA GLU A 316 -3.84 12.07 -14.66
C GLU A 316 -3.70 12.15 -13.14
N ALA A 317 -3.68 11.00 -12.47
CA ALA A 317 -3.46 10.88 -11.04
C ALA A 317 -3.11 9.45 -10.62
N PRO A 318 -2.41 9.23 -9.50
CA PRO A 318 -2.42 7.96 -8.79
C PRO A 318 -3.77 7.79 -8.07
N VAL A 319 -4.79 7.39 -8.84
CA VAL A 319 -6.21 7.50 -8.46
C VAL A 319 -6.56 6.88 -7.12
N GLU A 320 -6.00 5.70 -6.78
CA GLU A 320 -6.28 4.99 -5.52
C GLU A 320 -5.71 5.76 -4.32
N THR A 321 -4.48 6.27 -4.44
CA THR A 321 -3.85 7.07 -3.38
C THR A 321 -4.56 8.40 -3.20
N VAL A 322 -4.91 9.08 -4.29
CA VAL A 322 -5.66 10.34 -4.23
C VAL A 322 -7.06 10.12 -3.65
N ALA A 323 -7.76 9.04 -4.01
CA ALA A 323 -9.09 8.73 -3.45
C ALA A 323 -9.02 8.54 -1.93
N ARG A 324 -8.01 7.78 -1.43
CA ARG A 324 -7.79 7.59 0.00
C ARG A 324 -7.47 8.91 0.71
N LEU A 325 -6.53 9.69 0.19
CA LEU A 325 -6.18 10.98 0.78
C LEU A 325 -7.36 11.99 0.72
N LEU A 326 -8.14 11.96 -0.35
CA LEU A 326 -9.34 12.77 -0.49
C LEU A 326 -10.36 12.44 0.60
N ARG A 327 -10.62 11.14 0.81
CA ARG A 327 -11.52 10.64 1.86
C ARG A 327 -11.06 11.10 3.25
N ASP A 328 -9.76 10.92 3.55
CA ASP A 328 -9.23 11.11 4.89
C ASP A 328 -9.04 12.60 5.24
N PHE A 329 -8.73 13.45 4.24
CA PHE A 329 -8.29 14.82 4.53
C PHE A 329 -9.18 15.93 3.97
N ARG A 330 -10.05 15.66 2.99
CA ARG A 330 -10.83 16.72 2.34
C ARG A 330 -12.31 16.41 2.10
N SER A 331 -12.72 15.14 2.10
CA SER A 331 -14.10 14.79 1.73
C SER A 331 -15.07 15.04 2.88
N PRO A 332 -16.09 15.88 2.68
CA PRO A 332 -17.21 16.00 3.61
C PRO A 332 -18.25 14.87 3.45
N GLU A 333 -18.08 14.02 2.42
CA GLU A 333 -18.98 12.92 2.09
C GLU A 333 -18.35 11.57 2.45
N PRO A 334 -19.17 10.54 2.72
CA PRO A 334 -18.68 9.23 3.13
C PRO A 334 -17.89 8.50 2.04
N VAL A 335 -18.12 8.81 0.76
CA VAL A 335 -17.40 8.22 -0.36
C VAL A 335 -16.64 9.29 -1.13
N ALA A 336 -15.36 9.01 -1.39
CA ALA A 336 -14.50 9.80 -2.25
C ALA A 336 -14.23 9.04 -3.56
N LEU A 337 -14.34 9.72 -4.69
CA LEU A 337 -14.10 9.18 -6.03
C LEU A 337 -13.11 10.08 -6.77
N VAL A 338 -12.12 9.47 -7.40
CA VAL A 338 -11.20 10.13 -8.34
C VAL A 338 -11.39 9.50 -9.70
N VAL A 339 -11.54 10.32 -10.72
CA VAL A 339 -11.76 9.88 -12.13
C VAL A 339 -10.77 10.61 -13.01
N THR A 340 -10.04 9.86 -13.84
CA THR A 340 -9.20 10.36 -14.94
C THR A 340 -9.84 10.02 -16.29
N GLU A 341 -9.08 10.17 -17.37
CA GLU A 341 -9.54 9.78 -18.72
C GLU A 341 -9.64 8.27 -18.91
N THR A 342 -8.87 7.47 -18.15
CA THR A 342 -8.74 6.02 -18.36
C THR A 342 -8.94 5.19 -17.10
N GLU A 343 -8.96 5.83 -15.94
CA GLU A 343 -8.99 5.15 -14.65
C GLU A 343 -9.92 5.86 -13.66
N ALA A 344 -10.45 5.10 -12.72
CA ALA A 344 -11.13 5.64 -11.57
C ALA A 344 -10.84 4.81 -10.32
N ALA A 345 -10.82 5.49 -9.16
CA ALA A 345 -10.78 4.80 -7.87
C ALA A 345 -11.73 5.48 -6.89
N ALA A 346 -12.40 4.66 -6.08
CA ALA A 346 -13.25 5.13 -5.01
C ALA A 346 -12.89 4.46 -3.69
N THR A 347 -13.14 5.19 -2.61
CA THR A 347 -12.97 4.67 -1.25
C THR A 347 -14.05 5.25 -0.34
N ALA A 348 -14.53 4.43 0.58
CA ALA A 348 -15.56 4.78 1.54
C ALA A 348 -15.02 4.74 2.98
N VAL A 349 -15.76 5.36 3.90
CA VAL A 349 -15.46 5.33 5.35
C VAL A 349 -15.92 4.02 5.96
N GLU A 350 -17.04 3.51 5.48
CA GLU A 350 -17.71 2.29 5.93
C GLU A 350 -18.03 1.42 4.72
N ASP A 351 -18.57 0.23 4.94
CA ASP A 351 -19.07 -0.63 3.88
C ASP A 351 -20.14 0.11 3.05
N ALA A 352 -19.83 0.31 1.79
CA ALA A 352 -20.68 1.02 0.82
C ALA A 352 -20.77 0.29 -0.53
N SER A 353 -20.40 -1.01 -0.56
CA SER A 353 -20.38 -1.84 -1.77
C SER A 353 -19.61 -1.19 -2.94
N VAL A 354 -18.51 -0.50 -2.60
CA VAL A 354 -17.74 0.31 -3.57
C VAL A 354 -17.24 -0.54 -4.73
N GLY A 355 -16.69 -1.72 -4.44
CA GLY A 355 -16.16 -2.62 -5.47
C GLY A 355 -17.22 -3.04 -6.49
N ALA A 356 -18.44 -3.40 -6.02
CA ALA A 356 -19.54 -3.76 -6.90
C ALA A 356 -20.00 -2.58 -7.77
N ALA A 357 -20.09 -1.37 -7.18
CA ALA A 357 -20.44 -0.17 -7.93
C ALA A 357 -19.36 0.20 -8.98
N MET A 358 -18.09 -0.02 -8.67
CA MET A 358 -16.98 0.18 -9.62
C MET A 358 -17.05 -0.82 -10.79
N ASP A 359 -17.34 -2.09 -10.52
CA ASP A 359 -17.51 -3.11 -11.55
C ASP A 359 -18.68 -2.77 -12.49
N GLU A 360 -19.85 -2.46 -11.93
CA GLU A 360 -21.03 -2.09 -12.71
C GLU A 360 -20.78 -0.83 -13.56
N ALA A 361 -20.18 0.20 -12.97
CA ALA A 361 -19.84 1.43 -13.67
C ALA A 361 -18.83 1.21 -14.80
N ALA A 362 -17.80 0.41 -14.55
CA ALA A 362 -16.79 0.07 -15.56
C ALA A 362 -17.40 -0.71 -16.72
N GLN A 363 -18.23 -1.71 -16.45
CA GLN A 363 -18.94 -2.48 -17.48
C GLN A 363 -19.85 -1.59 -18.33
N ALA A 364 -20.54 -0.60 -17.73
CA ALA A 364 -21.39 0.34 -18.47
C ALA A 364 -20.61 1.17 -19.49
N VAL A 365 -19.32 1.43 -19.27
CA VAL A 365 -18.45 2.15 -20.20
C VAL A 365 -17.52 1.22 -21.01
N GLY A 366 -17.68 -0.10 -20.88
CA GLY A 366 -16.89 -1.09 -21.62
C GLY A 366 -15.50 -1.34 -21.06
N GLY A 367 -15.29 -1.02 -19.79
CA GLY A 367 -14.06 -1.25 -19.02
C GLY A 367 -14.14 -2.46 -18.09
N SER A 368 -13.18 -2.55 -17.20
CA SER A 368 -13.08 -3.53 -16.11
C SER A 368 -12.99 -2.82 -14.78
N GLY A 369 -13.64 -3.32 -13.75
CA GLY A 369 -13.63 -2.75 -12.41
C GLY A 369 -13.81 -3.81 -11.34
N GLY A 370 -13.65 -3.40 -10.08
CA GLY A 370 -13.84 -4.26 -8.94
C GLY A 370 -13.26 -3.67 -7.66
N GLY A 371 -13.23 -4.46 -6.61
CA GLY A 371 -12.69 -4.06 -5.32
C GLY A 371 -13.46 -4.68 -4.16
N THR A 372 -13.26 -4.15 -2.98
CA THR A 372 -13.89 -4.57 -1.74
C THR A 372 -15.14 -3.71 -1.43
N SER A 373 -15.73 -3.92 -0.27
CA SER A 373 -16.91 -3.16 0.15
C SER A 373 -16.62 -1.66 0.39
N ASP A 374 -15.38 -1.30 0.72
CA ASP A 374 -14.95 0.05 1.09
C ASP A 374 -14.01 0.73 0.08
N ARG A 375 -13.51 0.00 -0.91
CA ARG A 375 -12.60 0.52 -1.94
C ARG A 375 -12.79 -0.18 -3.27
N GLY A 376 -12.53 0.54 -4.37
CA GLY A 376 -12.62 -0.04 -5.70
C GLY A 376 -11.79 0.74 -6.71
N TYR A 377 -11.47 0.05 -7.78
CA TYR A 377 -10.71 0.57 -8.92
C TYR A 377 -11.40 0.15 -10.22
N ALA A 378 -11.32 1.01 -11.22
CA ALA A 378 -11.80 0.73 -12.57
C ALA A 378 -10.82 1.26 -13.61
N GLN A 379 -10.75 0.55 -14.73
CA GLN A 379 -10.01 0.93 -15.92
C GLN A 379 -10.92 0.86 -17.15
N PHE A 380 -10.84 1.86 -18.03
CA PHE A 380 -11.66 1.98 -19.24
C PHE A 380 -10.90 2.72 -20.34
N ASP A 381 -11.39 2.61 -21.57
CA ASP A 381 -10.75 3.26 -22.72
C ASP A 381 -10.98 4.78 -22.70
N HIS A 382 -9.96 5.54 -23.10
CA HIS A 382 -9.97 7.00 -23.19
C HIS A 382 -11.01 7.58 -24.21
N GLU A 383 -11.60 6.74 -25.05
CA GLU A 383 -12.70 7.14 -25.94
C GLU A 383 -14.02 7.41 -25.21
N ARG A 384 -14.08 7.04 -23.91
CA ARG A 384 -15.24 7.26 -23.06
C ARG A 384 -15.10 8.52 -22.24
N ASP A 385 -16.18 9.25 -22.05
CA ASP A 385 -16.17 10.46 -21.23
C ASP A 385 -16.18 10.07 -19.73
N ALA A 386 -15.24 10.61 -18.97
CA ALA A 386 -15.22 10.51 -17.50
C ALA A 386 -16.57 10.86 -16.84
N LYS A 387 -17.43 11.64 -17.52
CA LYS A 387 -18.80 11.93 -17.07
C LYS A 387 -19.73 10.74 -17.23
N GLU A 388 -19.56 9.91 -18.26
CA GLU A 388 -20.35 8.70 -18.46
C GLU A 388 -20.05 7.72 -17.32
N PHE A 389 -18.77 7.51 -17.00
CA PHE A 389 -18.35 6.70 -15.86
C PHE A 389 -18.93 7.23 -14.54
N LEU A 390 -18.79 8.54 -14.28
CA LEU A 390 -19.32 9.16 -13.06
C LEU A 390 -20.85 8.98 -12.94
N THR A 391 -21.56 9.07 -14.06
CA THR A 391 -23.02 8.88 -14.08
C THR A 391 -23.37 7.44 -13.77
N ALA A 392 -22.70 6.46 -14.41
CA ALA A 392 -22.89 5.05 -14.15
C ALA A 392 -22.57 4.67 -12.70
N PHE A 393 -21.46 5.19 -12.15
CA PHE A 393 -21.09 4.94 -10.74
C PHE A 393 -22.12 5.48 -9.75
N ARG A 394 -22.74 6.62 -10.03
CA ARG A 394 -23.79 7.17 -9.19
C ARG A 394 -25.10 6.37 -9.30
N GLU A 395 -25.43 5.86 -10.48
CA GLU A 395 -26.58 4.99 -10.70
C GLU A 395 -26.41 3.64 -10.01
N ALA A 396 -25.22 3.04 -10.09
CA ALA A 396 -24.88 1.79 -9.41
C ALA A 396 -24.94 1.87 -7.86
N ARG A 397 -24.84 3.07 -7.29
CA ARG A 397 -24.92 3.32 -5.84
C ARG A 397 -26.30 3.78 -5.36
N ALA A 398 -27.24 4.06 -6.24
CA ALA A 398 -28.58 4.55 -5.88
C ALA A 398 -29.51 3.42 -5.47
#